data_7c04cf485638bfd4cffd280725e02cfc
#
_entry.id   7c04cf485638bfd4cffd280725e02cfc
#
_cell.length_a   1.000
_cell.length_b   1.000
_cell.length_c   1.000
_cell.angle_alpha   90.00
_cell.angle_beta   90.00
_cell.angle_gamma   90.00
#
_symmetry.space_group_name_H-M   'P 1'
#
loop_
_entity.id
_entity.type
_entity.pdbx_description
1 polymer ?
#
loop_
_entity_poly.entity_id
_entity_poly.type
_entity_poly.pdbx_seq_one_letter_code
_entity_poly.pdbx_strand_id
1 'polypeptide(L)'
;QRQMCIRDRIMDTVHINLGNDSYDVIIDSGIIGRLGKETAPLSGHGRAVIITEEGIDELYGQDLKRQLEKENLNVQQIVLSSSEKSRSLSVVSRVCEALADFGFCAGDLLIGLGGRVVGDVTGFVAATYRRGTPYVQVPTSLLAQIGSAIGGKISIDINGRKNLIGTFYQPKAVYVDPAMVRTLPARFFHNGLGEAIKIGCVADKDLFEIFEKAASDQDILRV
;
A
#
# COMPACT_ATOMS: atom_id res chain seq x y z
N GLN A 1 -1.64 11.98 -38.72
CA GLN A 1 -2.43 11.86 -37.45
C GLN A 1 -2.56 10.37 -37.14
N ARG A 2 -1.63 9.80 -36.38
CA ARG A 2 -1.82 8.50 -35.77
C ARG A 2 -2.53 8.73 -34.44
N GLN A 3 -3.81 8.38 -34.37
CA GLN A 3 -4.50 8.11 -33.13
C GLN A 3 -3.65 7.08 -32.37
N MET A 4 -3.06 7.50 -31.28
CA MET A 4 -2.44 6.60 -30.33
C MET A 4 -3.59 5.83 -29.67
N CYS A 5 -3.81 4.61 -30.13
CA CYS A 5 -4.68 3.64 -29.49
C CYS A 5 -4.31 3.60 -28.01
N ILE A 6 -5.34 3.61 -27.16
CA ILE A 6 -5.25 3.25 -25.75
C ILE A 6 -4.47 1.94 -25.70
N ARG A 7 -3.18 2.03 -25.36
CA ARG A 7 -2.32 0.87 -25.23
C ARG A 7 -2.97 -0.07 -24.22
N ASP A 8 -3.04 -1.31 -24.60
CA ASP A 8 -3.48 -2.44 -23.80
C ASP A 8 -3.01 -2.26 -22.36
N ARG A 9 -3.94 -2.42 -21.43
CA ARG A 9 -3.63 -2.46 -20.00
C ARG A 9 -2.68 -3.63 -19.77
N ILE A 10 -1.40 -3.34 -19.67
CA ILE A 10 -0.41 -4.35 -19.31
C ILE A 10 -0.49 -4.44 -17.79
N MET A 11 -1.15 -5.48 -17.31
CA MET A 11 -1.08 -5.88 -15.92
C MET A 11 0.22 -6.66 -15.77
N ASP A 12 1.17 -6.10 -15.06
CA ASP A 12 2.41 -6.77 -14.68
C ASP A 12 2.27 -7.38 -13.29
N THR A 13 2.72 -8.61 -13.15
CA THR A 13 2.75 -9.30 -11.86
C THR A 13 4.16 -9.76 -11.55
N VAL A 14 4.70 -9.30 -10.43
CA VAL A 14 6.00 -9.73 -9.91
C VAL A 14 5.77 -10.69 -8.76
N HIS A 15 6.11 -11.96 -8.96
CA HIS A 15 6.00 -12.97 -7.91
C HIS A 15 7.19 -12.90 -6.94
N ILE A 16 6.91 -12.71 -5.67
CA ILE A 16 7.89 -12.72 -4.57
C ILE A 16 7.92 -14.12 -3.96
N ASN A 17 8.95 -14.88 -4.29
CA ASN A 17 9.07 -16.27 -3.86
C ASN A 17 9.73 -16.35 -2.47
N LEU A 18 8.94 -16.67 -1.45
CA LEU A 18 9.35 -16.84 -0.04
C LEU A 18 8.80 -18.15 0.55
N GLY A 19 8.58 -19.15 -0.29
CA GLY A 19 7.98 -20.42 0.14
C GLY A 19 6.53 -20.22 0.59
N ASN A 20 6.20 -20.52 1.85
CA ASN A 20 4.84 -20.38 2.38
C ASN A 20 4.38 -18.92 2.51
N ASP A 21 5.31 -17.97 2.53
CA ASP A 21 5.05 -16.55 2.66
C ASP A 21 5.13 -15.81 1.32
N SER A 22 5.09 -16.55 0.20
CA SER A 22 5.09 -15.98 -1.15
C SER A 22 3.85 -15.15 -1.41
N TYR A 23 4.00 -14.09 -2.20
CA TYR A 23 2.91 -13.20 -2.59
C TYR A 23 3.20 -12.52 -3.93
N ASP A 24 2.17 -11.92 -4.49
CA ASP A 24 2.28 -11.19 -5.75
C ASP A 24 2.25 -9.68 -5.55
N VAL A 25 3.09 -8.97 -6.31
CA VAL A 25 3.00 -7.54 -6.52
C VAL A 25 2.34 -7.32 -7.87
N ILE A 26 1.12 -6.82 -7.85
CA ILE A 26 0.28 -6.61 -9.05
C ILE A 26 0.34 -5.14 -9.40
N ILE A 27 0.87 -4.84 -10.59
CA ILE A 27 1.07 -3.48 -11.08
C ILE A 27 0.13 -3.26 -12.27
N ASP A 28 -0.88 -2.39 -12.09
CA ASP A 28 -1.80 -2.08 -13.17
C ASP A 28 -2.42 -0.69 -12.97
N SER A 29 -2.30 0.13 -14.00
CA SER A 29 -2.85 1.49 -13.98
C SER A 29 -4.38 1.47 -13.99
N GLY A 30 -4.99 2.02 -12.92
CA GLY A 30 -6.43 2.01 -12.69
C GLY A 30 -6.94 0.78 -11.93
N ILE A 31 -6.05 -0.04 -11.34
CA ILE A 31 -6.46 -1.20 -10.52
C ILE A 31 -7.32 -0.79 -9.33
N ILE A 32 -7.14 0.43 -8.81
CA ILE A 32 -7.96 0.97 -7.73
C ILE A 32 -9.46 0.91 -8.03
N GLY A 33 -9.85 1.07 -9.30
CA GLY A 33 -11.25 1.04 -9.73
C GLY A 33 -11.93 -0.34 -9.68
N ARG A 34 -11.15 -1.42 -9.48
CA ARG A 34 -11.67 -2.78 -9.34
C ARG A 34 -11.11 -3.55 -8.13
N LEU A 35 -10.40 -2.84 -7.26
CA LEU A 35 -9.67 -3.42 -6.13
C LEU A 35 -10.59 -4.20 -5.18
N GLY A 36 -11.84 -3.77 -5.00
CA GLY A 36 -12.82 -4.50 -4.20
C GLY A 36 -13.02 -5.94 -4.70
N LYS A 37 -13.15 -6.14 -6.01
CA LYS A 37 -13.28 -7.47 -6.61
C LYS A 37 -12.01 -8.32 -6.46
N GLU A 38 -10.84 -7.69 -6.59
CA GLU A 38 -9.55 -8.38 -6.46
C GLU A 38 -9.28 -8.84 -5.01
N THR A 39 -9.70 -8.03 -4.03
CA THR A 39 -9.38 -8.28 -2.62
C THR A 39 -10.46 -9.01 -1.84
N ALA A 40 -11.73 -8.91 -2.23
CA ALA A 40 -12.83 -9.56 -1.53
C ALA A 40 -12.64 -11.07 -1.30
N PRO A 41 -12.12 -11.87 -2.26
CA PRO A 41 -11.89 -13.30 -2.05
C PRO A 41 -10.86 -13.62 -0.97
N LEU A 42 -10.04 -12.65 -0.55
CA LEU A 42 -9.03 -12.82 0.49
C LEU A 42 -9.62 -12.74 1.91
N SER A 43 -10.87 -12.30 2.06
CA SER A 43 -11.57 -12.29 3.34
C SER A 43 -12.28 -13.62 3.57
N GLY A 44 -11.82 -14.38 4.57
CA GLY A 44 -12.38 -15.70 4.88
C GLY A 44 -13.75 -15.66 5.57
N HIS A 45 -14.14 -14.53 6.19
CA HIS A 45 -15.39 -14.43 6.96
C HIS A 45 -16.29 -13.26 6.53
N GLY A 46 -16.02 -12.66 5.38
CA GLY A 46 -16.85 -11.60 4.81
C GLY A 46 -16.74 -10.24 5.49
N ARG A 47 -15.65 -9.97 6.22
CA ARG A 47 -15.36 -8.66 6.78
C ARG A 47 -14.04 -8.12 6.24
N ALA A 48 -14.01 -6.82 6.02
CA ALA A 48 -12.77 -6.10 5.69
C ALA A 48 -12.66 -4.80 6.48
N VAL A 49 -11.44 -4.42 6.84
CA VAL A 49 -11.17 -3.11 7.43
C VAL A 49 -10.14 -2.40 6.58
N ILE A 50 -10.51 -1.21 6.11
CA ILE A 50 -9.62 -0.32 5.38
C ILE A 50 -8.95 0.61 6.40
N ILE A 51 -7.63 0.57 6.48
CA ILE A 51 -6.83 1.53 7.23
C ILE A 51 -6.25 2.51 6.22
N THR A 52 -6.55 3.78 6.37
CA THR A 52 -6.15 4.83 5.42
C THR A 52 -5.78 6.12 6.16
N GLU A 53 -5.50 7.19 5.45
CA GLU A 53 -5.23 8.53 5.99
C GLU A 53 -6.11 9.59 5.34
N GLU A 54 -6.31 10.74 6.01
CA GLU A 54 -7.30 11.76 5.68
C GLU A 54 -7.40 12.07 4.18
N GLY A 55 -6.42 12.64 3.53
CA GLY A 55 -6.51 12.99 2.11
C GLY A 55 -6.66 11.79 1.15
N ILE A 56 -6.18 10.61 1.53
CA ILE A 56 -6.32 9.39 0.72
C ILE A 56 -7.71 8.79 0.86
N ASP A 57 -8.33 8.92 2.03
CA ASP A 57 -9.70 8.50 2.24
C ASP A 57 -10.67 9.25 1.31
N GLU A 58 -10.51 10.56 1.20
CA GLU A 58 -11.33 11.40 0.32
C GLU A 58 -11.17 11.04 -1.16
N LEU A 59 -9.94 10.72 -1.59
CA LEU A 59 -9.64 10.40 -2.99
C LEU A 59 -10.07 8.99 -3.39
N TYR A 60 -9.85 8.00 -2.53
CA TYR A 60 -9.94 6.59 -2.91
C TYR A 60 -10.66 5.71 -1.88
N GLY A 61 -10.60 6.05 -0.58
CA GLY A 61 -11.07 5.19 0.50
C GLY A 61 -12.57 4.92 0.44
N GLN A 62 -13.36 5.98 0.23
CA GLN A 62 -14.82 5.86 0.14
C GLN A 62 -15.26 5.02 -1.07
N ASP A 63 -14.53 5.13 -2.19
CA ASP A 63 -14.84 4.33 -3.37
C ASP A 63 -14.48 2.86 -3.15
N LEU A 64 -13.31 2.57 -2.59
CA LEU A 64 -12.92 1.20 -2.24
C LEU A 64 -13.91 0.54 -1.28
N LYS A 65 -14.39 1.29 -0.27
CA LYS A 65 -15.42 0.79 0.63
C LYS A 65 -16.66 0.35 -0.13
N ARG A 66 -17.18 1.21 -1.02
CA ARG A 66 -18.35 0.88 -1.86
C ARG A 66 -18.10 -0.32 -2.76
N GLN A 67 -16.89 -0.49 -3.28
CA GLN A 67 -16.54 -1.67 -4.09
C GLN A 67 -16.60 -2.95 -3.27
N LEU A 68 -16.03 -2.98 -2.06
CA LEU A 68 -16.05 -4.13 -1.17
C LEU A 68 -17.46 -4.48 -0.68
N GLU A 69 -18.27 -3.47 -0.37
CA GLU A 69 -19.68 -3.66 0.01
C GLU A 69 -20.51 -4.28 -1.14
N LYS A 70 -20.22 -3.94 -2.41
CA LYS A 70 -20.82 -4.59 -3.58
C LYS A 70 -20.44 -6.06 -3.72
N GLU A 71 -19.27 -6.44 -3.21
CA GLU A 71 -18.83 -7.85 -3.13
C GLU A 71 -19.36 -8.54 -1.85
N ASN A 72 -20.36 -7.96 -1.18
CA ASN A 72 -21.03 -8.46 0.03
C ASN A 72 -20.13 -8.55 1.28
N LEU A 73 -19.08 -7.75 1.38
CA LEU A 73 -18.32 -7.65 2.60
C LEU A 73 -18.94 -6.61 3.56
N ASN A 74 -18.88 -6.90 4.86
CA ASN A 74 -19.10 -5.90 5.90
C ASN A 74 -17.81 -5.12 6.09
N VAL A 75 -17.83 -3.81 5.82
CA VAL A 75 -16.61 -2.97 5.73
C VAL A 75 -16.61 -1.85 6.76
N GLN A 76 -15.55 -1.79 7.55
CA GLN A 76 -15.22 -0.62 8.38
C GLN A 76 -14.03 0.13 7.79
N GLN A 77 -14.01 1.44 8.02
CA GLN A 77 -12.88 2.31 7.71
C GLN A 77 -12.29 2.88 8.99
N ILE A 78 -10.95 2.92 9.04
CA ILE A 78 -10.18 3.57 10.11
C ILE A 78 -9.27 4.59 9.44
N VAL A 79 -9.55 5.87 9.67
CA VAL A 79 -8.81 6.98 9.06
C VAL A 79 -7.78 7.48 10.08
N LEU A 80 -6.52 7.42 9.70
CA LEU A 80 -5.40 7.91 10.48
C LEU A 80 -5.12 9.38 10.14
N SER A 81 -4.56 10.13 11.08
CA SER A 81 -4.02 11.45 10.77
C SER A 81 -2.81 11.34 9.84
N SER A 82 -2.74 12.18 8.82
CA SER A 82 -1.66 12.24 7.82
C SER A 82 -0.35 12.77 8.43
N SER A 83 0.20 12.03 9.38
CA SER A 83 1.40 12.40 10.13
C SER A 83 2.28 11.19 10.43
N GLU A 84 3.59 11.39 10.39
CA GLU A 84 4.57 10.39 10.86
C GLU A 84 4.33 9.97 12.32
N LYS A 85 3.75 10.84 13.14
CA LYS A 85 3.36 10.52 14.53
C LYS A 85 2.30 9.43 14.63
N SER A 86 1.56 9.17 13.55
CA SER A 86 0.58 8.07 13.48
C SER A 86 1.25 6.70 13.50
N ARG A 87 2.53 6.60 13.21
CA ARG A 87 3.30 5.36 13.26
C ARG A 87 3.79 5.06 14.69
N SER A 88 2.87 4.82 15.60
CA SER A 88 3.14 4.67 17.04
C SER A 88 2.29 3.58 17.71
N LEU A 89 2.76 3.07 18.86
CA LEU A 89 2.01 2.07 19.65
C LEU A 89 0.63 2.55 20.08
N SER A 90 0.47 3.84 20.37
CA SER A 90 -0.83 4.39 20.76
C SER A 90 -1.85 4.34 19.62
N VAL A 91 -1.41 4.54 18.38
CA VAL A 91 -2.27 4.40 17.20
C VAL A 91 -2.59 2.93 16.97
N VAL A 92 -1.60 2.04 17.06
CA VAL A 92 -1.80 0.59 16.96
C VAL A 92 -2.85 0.10 17.98
N SER A 93 -2.74 0.53 19.25
CA SER A 93 -3.73 0.17 20.28
C SER A 93 -5.15 0.59 19.89
N ARG A 94 -5.35 1.83 19.47
CA ARG A 94 -6.67 2.33 19.03
C ARG A 94 -7.21 1.57 17.81
N VAL A 95 -6.36 1.22 16.89
CA VAL A 95 -6.77 0.40 15.73
C VAL A 95 -7.20 -0.98 16.20
N CYS A 96 -6.44 -1.63 17.09
CA CYS A 96 -6.80 -2.94 17.64
C CYS A 96 -8.13 -2.91 18.41
N GLU A 97 -8.38 -1.85 19.18
CA GLU A 97 -9.66 -1.63 19.89
C GLU A 97 -10.82 -1.51 18.90
N ALA A 98 -10.67 -0.69 17.86
CA ALA A 98 -11.68 -0.53 16.82
C ALA A 98 -11.96 -1.86 16.05
N LEU A 99 -10.92 -2.66 15.80
CA LEU A 99 -11.09 -4.01 15.23
C LEU A 99 -11.89 -4.94 16.16
N ALA A 100 -11.62 -4.88 17.45
CA ALA A 100 -12.34 -5.70 18.43
C ALA A 100 -13.81 -5.30 18.53
N ASP A 101 -14.11 -3.99 18.58
CA ASP A 101 -15.46 -3.44 18.59
C ASP A 101 -16.27 -3.80 17.33
N PHE A 102 -15.59 -3.84 16.18
CA PHE A 102 -16.19 -4.29 14.91
C PHE A 102 -16.43 -5.82 14.85
N GLY A 103 -15.89 -6.56 15.82
CA GLY A 103 -15.95 -8.03 15.80
C GLY A 103 -15.04 -8.67 14.76
N PHE A 104 -13.93 -7.99 14.39
CA PHE A 104 -12.94 -8.48 13.43
C PHE A 104 -12.25 -9.74 13.95
N CYS A 105 -12.19 -10.77 13.12
CA CYS A 105 -11.66 -12.09 13.45
C CYS A 105 -10.37 -12.42 12.68
N ALA A 106 -9.63 -13.41 13.15
CA ALA A 106 -8.54 -13.98 12.39
C ALA A 106 -9.09 -14.59 11.08
N GLY A 107 -8.56 -14.17 9.94
CA GLY A 107 -9.09 -14.57 8.62
C GLY A 107 -9.96 -13.51 7.94
N ASP A 108 -10.40 -12.47 8.65
CA ASP A 108 -10.90 -11.25 8.01
C ASP A 108 -9.75 -10.47 7.39
N LEU A 109 -10.03 -9.56 6.46
CA LEU A 109 -9.01 -8.87 5.67
C LEU A 109 -8.72 -7.45 6.15
N LEU A 110 -7.45 -7.14 6.40
CA LEU A 110 -6.99 -5.76 6.55
C LEU A 110 -6.48 -5.22 5.20
N ILE A 111 -6.82 -3.97 4.89
CA ILE A 111 -6.38 -3.28 3.66
C ILE A 111 -5.68 -2.00 4.07
N GLY A 112 -4.38 -1.91 3.83
CA GLY A 112 -3.61 -0.68 4.03
C GLY A 112 -3.60 0.16 2.76
N LEU A 113 -4.45 1.19 2.71
CA LEU A 113 -4.56 2.11 1.58
C LEU A 113 -3.90 3.44 1.93
N GLY A 114 -2.67 3.65 1.50
CA GLY A 114 -1.95 4.88 1.85
C GLY A 114 -0.45 4.85 1.60
N GLY A 115 0.25 5.83 2.18
CA GLY A 115 1.69 5.91 2.14
C GLY A 115 2.36 4.95 3.15
N ARG A 116 3.68 5.14 3.34
CA ARG A 116 4.50 4.30 4.24
C ARG A 116 3.92 4.18 5.66
N VAL A 117 3.42 5.27 6.23
CA VAL A 117 2.88 5.28 7.60
C VAL A 117 1.68 4.34 7.73
N VAL A 118 0.74 4.43 6.79
CA VAL A 118 -0.43 3.55 6.75
C VAL A 118 -0.01 2.10 6.55
N GLY A 119 0.92 1.84 5.62
CA GLY A 119 1.43 0.50 5.36
C GLY A 119 2.09 -0.14 6.58
N ASP A 120 2.96 0.61 7.28
CA ASP A 120 3.64 0.16 8.50
C ASP A 120 2.64 -0.12 9.64
N VAL A 121 1.67 0.77 9.88
CA VAL A 121 0.63 0.58 10.93
C VAL A 121 -0.25 -0.62 10.59
N THR A 122 -0.74 -0.72 9.36
CA THR A 122 -1.58 -1.83 8.92
C THR A 122 -0.86 -3.17 9.08
N GLY A 123 0.37 -3.25 8.59
CA GLY A 123 1.16 -4.47 8.68
C GLY A 123 1.49 -4.84 10.13
N PHE A 124 1.81 -3.86 11.00
CA PHE A 124 2.09 -4.13 12.41
C PHE A 124 0.84 -4.63 13.15
N VAL A 125 -0.31 -4.03 12.88
CA VAL A 125 -1.60 -4.53 13.39
C VAL A 125 -1.87 -5.92 12.85
N ALA A 126 -1.69 -6.15 11.54
CA ALA A 126 -1.88 -7.47 10.91
C ALA A 126 -1.01 -8.55 11.55
N ALA A 127 0.26 -8.25 11.83
CA ALA A 127 1.20 -9.20 12.42
C ALA A 127 0.88 -9.53 13.89
N THR A 128 0.30 -8.58 14.64
CA THR A 128 0.14 -8.70 16.09
C THR A 128 -1.28 -9.01 16.53
N TYR A 129 -2.29 -8.49 15.84
CA TYR A 129 -3.69 -8.73 16.15
C TYR A 129 -4.03 -10.21 15.99
N ARG A 130 -4.54 -10.83 17.06
CA ARG A 130 -4.87 -12.27 17.13
C ARG A 130 -3.74 -13.21 16.66
N ARG A 131 -2.48 -12.80 16.80
CA ARG A 131 -1.25 -13.54 16.41
C ARG A 131 -1.08 -13.69 14.89
N GLY A 132 -1.66 -12.80 14.13
CA GLY A 132 -1.57 -12.76 12.67
C GLY A 132 -2.94 -12.76 12.00
N THR A 133 -3.14 -11.85 11.07
CA THR A 133 -4.34 -11.74 10.25
C THR A 133 -3.94 -11.37 8.81
N PRO A 134 -4.65 -11.85 7.79
CA PRO A 134 -4.30 -11.52 6.41
C PRO A 134 -4.44 -10.01 6.15
N TYR A 135 -3.51 -9.49 5.38
CA TYR A 135 -3.58 -8.10 4.94
C TYR A 135 -3.05 -7.94 3.52
N VAL A 136 -3.44 -6.85 2.88
CA VAL A 136 -2.92 -6.39 1.59
C VAL A 136 -2.44 -4.95 1.70
N GLN A 137 -1.46 -4.61 0.87
CA GLN A 137 -0.92 -3.26 0.72
C GLN A 137 -1.44 -2.62 -0.56
N VAL A 138 -1.91 -1.38 -0.45
CA VAL A 138 -2.31 -0.54 -1.58
C VAL A 138 -1.55 0.78 -1.46
N PRO A 139 -0.27 0.79 -1.89
CA PRO A 139 0.60 1.94 -1.73
C PRO A 139 0.18 3.09 -2.66
N THR A 140 -0.02 4.29 -2.08
CA THR A 140 -0.48 5.48 -2.82
C THR A 140 0.61 6.51 -3.10
N SER A 141 1.82 6.34 -2.54
CA SER A 141 2.96 7.21 -2.79
C SER A 141 4.07 6.45 -3.52
N LEU A 142 4.88 7.15 -4.32
CA LEU A 142 5.99 6.54 -5.05
C LEU A 142 6.93 5.75 -4.12
N LEU A 143 7.33 6.36 -2.98
CA LEU A 143 8.18 5.69 -1.98
C LEU A 143 7.56 4.38 -1.46
N ALA A 144 6.23 4.36 -1.27
CA ALA A 144 5.55 3.16 -0.80
C ALA A 144 5.45 2.11 -1.91
N GLN A 145 5.18 2.51 -3.16
CA GLN A 145 5.07 1.62 -4.30
C GLN A 145 6.36 0.87 -4.60
N ILE A 146 7.51 1.56 -4.55
CA ILE A 146 8.80 0.98 -4.92
C ILE A 146 9.61 0.42 -3.74
N GLY A 147 9.18 0.67 -2.50
CA GLY A 147 10.01 0.34 -1.34
C GLY A 147 9.25 -0.21 -0.14
N SER A 148 8.48 0.62 0.59
CA SER A 148 8.00 0.22 1.90
C SER A 148 6.89 -0.84 1.89
N ALA A 149 6.10 -0.96 0.83
CA ALA A 149 5.06 -1.98 0.73
C ALA A 149 5.60 -3.39 0.41
N ILE A 150 6.88 -3.50 0.04
CA ILE A 150 7.49 -4.74 -0.44
C ILE A 150 8.52 -5.25 0.58
N GLY A 151 8.55 -6.57 0.76
CA GLY A 151 9.53 -7.25 1.63
C GLY A 151 9.10 -7.42 3.09
N GLY A 152 7.84 -7.07 3.43
CA GLY A 152 7.25 -7.33 4.76
C GLY A 152 7.96 -6.63 5.92
N LYS A 153 8.78 -5.62 5.65
CA LYS A 153 9.48 -4.83 6.69
C LYS A 153 8.52 -3.87 7.36
N ILE A 154 8.07 -4.21 8.53
CA ILE A 154 7.05 -3.46 9.26
C ILE A 154 7.64 -2.95 10.56
N SER A 155 7.50 -1.66 10.82
CA SER A 155 8.00 -1.05 12.04
C SER A 155 7.18 0.14 12.50
N ILE A 156 7.24 0.39 13.79
CA ILE A 156 6.66 1.57 14.44
C ILE A 156 7.69 2.31 15.28
N ASP A 157 7.39 3.56 15.57
CA ASP A 157 8.25 4.44 16.32
C ASP A 157 7.86 4.47 17.81
N ILE A 158 8.85 4.60 18.69
CA ILE A 158 8.63 4.72 20.14
C ILE A 158 9.45 5.88 20.69
N ASN A 159 8.79 6.80 21.38
CA ASN A 159 9.43 7.93 22.05
C ASN A 159 10.42 8.69 21.16
N GLY A 160 10.03 8.96 19.92
CA GLY A 160 10.84 9.68 18.93
C GLY A 160 11.98 8.87 18.31
N ARG A 161 12.16 7.61 18.67
CA ARG A 161 13.11 6.69 18.04
C ARG A 161 12.41 5.96 16.91
N LYS A 162 12.94 6.13 15.69
CA LYS A 162 12.37 5.53 14.48
C LYS A 162 12.70 4.05 14.38
N ASN A 163 11.73 3.28 13.84
CA ASN A 163 11.86 1.86 13.49
C ASN A 163 12.36 0.97 14.64
N LEU A 164 12.00 1.29 15.88
CA LEU A 164 12.56 0.61 17.05
C LEU A 164 11.89 -0.74 17.30
N ILE A 165 10.60 -0.86 17.04
CA ILE A 165 9.85 -2.11 17.19
C ILE A 165 9.27 -2.48 15.82
N GLY A 166 9.45 -3.72 15.43
CA GLY A 166 8.95 -4.22 14.16
C GLY A 166 9.08 -5.71 14.03
N THR A 167 8.62 -6.18 12.89
CA THR A 167 8.71 -7.59 12.50
C THR A 167 8.77 -7.70 11.00
N PHE A 168 9.07 -8.92 10.51
CA PHE A 168 8.85 -9.27 9.11
C PHE A 168 7.52 -10.01 9.00
N TYR A 169 6.56 -9.42 8.29
CA TYR A 169 5.25 -10.03 8.06
C TYR A 169 4.79 -9.72 6.63
N GLN A 170 4.66 -10.76 5.80
CA GLN A 170 4.39 -10.59 4.39
C GLN A 170 2.90 -10.33 4.14
N PRO A 171 2.54 -9.41 3.23
CA PRO A 171 1.16 -9.23 2.79
C PRO A 171 0.69 -10.41 1.94
N LYS A 172 -0.61 -10.59 1.80
CA LYS A 172 -1.18 -11.56 0.84
C LYS A 172 -1.03 -11.13 -0.61
N ALA A 173 -1.01 -9.82 -0.84
CA ALA A 173 -0.71 -9.19 -2.12
C ALA A 173 -0.34 -7.72 -1.91
N VAL A 174 0.35 -7.14 -2.89
CA VAL A 174 0.56 -5.69 -3.02
C VAL A 174 -0.06 -5.24 -4.34
N TYR A 175 -0.98 -4.28 -4.28
CA TYR A 175 -1.65 -3.72 -5.44
C TYR A 175 -1.12 -2.33 -5.74
N VAL A 176 -0.36 -2.19 -6.78
CA VAL A 176 0.29 -0.95 -7.20
C VAL A 176 -0.48 -0.33 -8.36
N ASP A 177 -1.00 0.87 -8.14
CA ASP A 177 -1.57 1.70 -9.19
C ASP A 177 -0.63 2.88 -9.49
N PRO A 178 0.15 2.82 -10.59
CA PRO A 178 1.05 3.92 -10.94
C PRO A 178 0.34 5.24 -11.18
N ALA A 179 -0.95 5.23 -11.54
CA ALA A 179 -1.72 6.45 -11.77
C ALA A 179 -1.90 7.27 -10.49
N MET A 180 -1.86 6.66 -9.30
CA MET A 180 -1.98 7.36 -8.02
C MET A 180 -0.83 8.35 -7.78
N VAL A 181 0.35 8.09 -8.34
CA VAL A 181 1.51 8.99 -8.23
C VAL A 181 1.24 10.36 -8.84
N ARG A 182 0.33 10.45 -9.82
CA ARG A 182 -0.03 11.71 -10.48
C ARG A 182 -0.78 12.69 -9.56
N THR A 183 -1.42 12.20 -8.52
CA THR A 183 -2.12 13.04 -7.52
C THR A 183 -1.23 13.41 -6.34
N LEU A 184 0.02 12.92 -6.34
CA LEU A 184 0.95 13.11 -5.24
C LEU A 184 1.55 14.53 -5.27
N PRO A 185 1.57 15.28 -4.17
CA PRO A 185 2.30 16.53 -4.10
C PRO A 185 3.79 16.34 -4.43
N ALA A 186 4.39 17.28 -5.16
CA ALA A 186 5.77 17.19 -5.68
C ALA A 186 6.80 16.80 -4.61
N ARG A 187 6.66 17.31 -3.39
CA ARG A 187 7.53 16.96 -2.26
C ARG A 187 7.57 15.45 -1.99
N PHE A 188 6.42 14.77 -2.03
CA PHE A 188 6.35 13.33 -1.77
C PHE A 188 6.79 12.51 -2.98
N PHE A 189 6.57 13.04 -4.18
CA PHE A 189 7.12 12.44 -5.40
C PHE A 189 8.66 12.44 -5.35
N HIS A 190 9.28 13.58 -5.06
CA HIS A 190 10.74 13.69 -4.96
C HIS A 190 11.34 12.83 -3.85
N ASN A 191 10.62 12.61 -2.73
CA ASN A 191 11.05 11.65 -1.72
C ASN A 191 11.13 10.21 -2.26
N GLY A 192 10.16 9.80 -3.06
CA GLY A 192 10.17 8.49 -3.72
C GLY A 192 11.24 8.40 -4.79
N LEU A 193 11.44 9.48 -5.55
CA LEU A 193 12.46 9.55 -6.59
C LEU A 193 13.88 9.32 -6.02
N GLY A 194 14.19 9.86 -4.83
CA GLY A 194 15.45 9.59 -4.17
C GLY A 194 15.69 8.10 -3.89
N GLU A 195 14.66 7.35 -3.52
CA GLU A 195 14.73 5.89 -3.36
C GLU A 195 14.93 5.17 -4.70
N ALA A 196 14.20 5.59 -5.75
CA ALA A 196 14.33 5.02 -7.10
C ALA A 196 15.74 5.23 -7.67
N ILE A 197 16.30 6.42 -7.54
CA ILE A 197 17.69 6.73 -7.95
C ILE A 197 18.69 5.85 -7.18
N LYS A 198 18.49 5.69 -5.87
CA LYS A 198 19.34 4.81 -5.05
C LYS A 198 19.30 3.38 -5.58
N ILE A 199 18.14 2.85 -5.94
CA ILE A 199 18.00 1.50 -6.52
C ILE A 199 18.75 1.43 -7.84
N GLY A 200 18.60 2.41 -8.72
CA GLY A 200 19.35 2.49 -9.97
C GLY A 200 20.87 2.48 -9.74
N CYS A 201 21.37 3.29 -8.82
CA CYS A 201 22.81 3.35 -8.51
C CYS A 201 23.37 2.02 -7.99
N VAL A 202 22.58 1.24 -7.25
CA VAL A 202 23.08 0.04 -6.54
C VAL A 202 22.85 -1.25 -7.36
N ALA A 203 21.75 -1.34 -8.11
CA ALA A 203 21.28 -2.60 -8.63
C ALA A 203 20.90 -2.58 -10.12
N ASP A 204 20.60 -1.43 -10.71
CA ASP A 204 20.05 -1.36 -12.06
C ASP A 204 20.59 -0.16 -12.85
N LYS A 205 21.61 -0.42 -13.68
CA LYS A 205 22.23 0.62 -14.50
C LYS A 205 21.27 1.24 -15.52
N ASP A 206 20.39 0.45 -16.12
CA ASP A 206 19.47 0.94 -17.15
C ASP A 206 18.45 1.90 -16.50
N LEU A 207 17.95 1.55 -15.31
CA LEU A 207 17.11 2.45 -14.51
C LEU A 207 17.86 3.75 -14.17
N PHE A 208 19.13 3.68 -13.80
CA PHE A 208 19.93 4.88 -13.50
C PHE A 208 20.07 5.78 -14.73
N GLU A 209 20.35 5.20 -15.90
CA GLU A 209 20.46 5.95 -17.16
C GLU A 209 19.14 6.65 -17.56
N ILE A 210 17.98 6.10 -17.18
CA ILE A 210 16.69 6.77 -17.39
C ILE A 210 16.65 8.08 -16.59
N PHE A 211 17.09 8.06 -15.33
CA PHE A 211 17.12 9.27 -14.50
C PHE A 211 18.12 10.30 -15.01
N GLU A 212 19.29 9.88 -15.49
CA GLU A 212 20.29 10.80 -16.09
C GLU A 212 19.76 11.52 -17.33
N LYS A 213 18.93 10.84 -18.13
CA LYS A 213 18.37 11.39 -19.37
C LYS A 213 17.09 12.21 -19.17
N ALA A 214 16.43 12.07 -18.02
CA ALA A 214 15.21 12.79 -17.72
C ALA A 214 15.49 14.28 -17.47
N ALA A 215 14.84 15.14 -18.26
CA ALA A 215 14.94 16.59 -18.10
C ALA A 215 13.90 17.16 -17.12
N SER A 216 12.89 16.39 -16.78
CA SER A 216 11.77 16.78 -15.90
C SER A 216 11.12 15.59 -15.20
N ASP A 217 10.36 15.87 -14.14
CA ASP A 217 9.52 14.86 -13.45
C ASP A 217 8.53 14.19 -14.42
N GLN A 218 8.07 14.92 -15.44
CA GLN A 218 7.13 14.37 -16.43
C GLN A 218 7.78 13.31 -17.33
N ASP A 219 9.08 13.42 -17.59
CA ASP A 219 9.80 12.41 -18.37
C ASP A 219 9.90 11.10 -17.57
N ILE A 220 10.13 11.21 -16.27
CA ILE A 220 10.17 10.07 -15.35
C ILE A 220 8.80 9.38 -15.23
N LEU A 221 7.72 10.16 -15.18
CA LEU A 221 6.35 9.62 -15.08
C LEU A 221 5.84 8.94 -16.35
N ARG A 222 6.61 8.99 -17.44
CA ARG A 222 6.28 8.32 -18.74
C ARG A 222 6.97 6.99 -18.90
N VAL A 223 7.95 6.69 -18.09
CA VAL A 223 8.70 5.44 -18.07
C VAL A 223 8.05 4.44 -17.15
#